data_6764bcf5d509f94a24002fe15c1aaf77
#
_entry.id   6764bcf5d509f94a24002fe15c1aaf77
#
_cell.length_a   1.000
_cell.length_b   1.000
_cell.length_c   1.000
_cell.angle_alpha   90.00
_cell.angle_beta   90.00
_cell.angle_gamma   90.00
#
_symmetry.space_group_name_H-M   'P 1'
#
loop_
_entity.id
_entity.type
_entity.pdbx_description
1 polymer ?
#
loop_
_entity_poly.entity_id
_entity_poly.type
_entity_poly.pdbx_seq_one_letter_code
_entity_poly.pdbx_strand_id
1 'polypeptide(L)'
;MLKPVALLLLLASPALARQVNVSSVSQLQSALAGAQAGDEIILADGTYAVNANLSCSTNGTAQAPIVVRAQNRLGAIIRFNAVEGFKVSGAYWSFDGLDIQGVCADDNNCEHAFHVTGHAEHFVLRNNRVRDFNAQLKVNASQNGSTWEIPHGGLIERNELADTRPRATSNPVTKLNIDTGDNWIVRDNLIHDFHKNGGDSVSYGAFMKSGGNNGVFERNLVLCTRDVATGGTRIGLSFGGGGTGNAFCAPEFNANVACDPEHSGGTIRNNVIANCSDVGIYLNKARATQVLFNTLISTSGVDFRFPSSTGSAHGNVLAGNLRGREGGTFDAGTNLLNVSSASFSGWYQEPLKGNLTIRGDVSPLIGAAAARAQVVDDFCGRARPASGAYTLGALEHSLGDCSGWPSDGGSASPDAGISDGGTDGGTDGGILSPVDAGVGNDGGSGAESPSDEEDAGGCGCSTSRGMNASFLLMALGLLVALSSRRSSLGPK
;
A
#
# COMPACT_ATOMS: atom_id res chain seq x y z
N MET A 1 39.52 8.05 -52.18
CA MET A 1 40.23 7.65 -50.93
C MET A 1 39.25 7.91 -49.77
N LEU A 2 38.52 6.87 -49.36
CA LEU A 2 37.66 6.94 -48.14
C LEU A 2 38.52 6.68 -46.92
N LYS A 3 38.51 7.62 -45.97
CA LYS A 3 39.14 7.42 -44.66
C LYS A 3 38.22 6.57 -43.78
N PRO A 4 38.67 5.53 -43.07
CA PRO A 4 37.88 4.78 -42.13
C PRO A 4 37.63 5.65 -40.87
N VAL A 5 36.36 5.84 -40.51
CA VAL A 5 35.97 6.40 -39.22
C VAL A 5 35.97 5.25 -38.21
N ALA A 6 36.94 5.23 -37.32
CA ALA A 6 36.97 4.27 -36.21
C ALA A 6 35.88 4.67 -35.17
N LEU A 7 34.84 3.86 -35.07
CA LEU A 7 33.81 3.97 -34.03
C LEU A 7 34.39 3.43 -32.71
N LEU A 8 34.76 4.33 -31.80
CA LEU A 8 35.21 3.99 -30.46
C LEU A 8 33.98 3.57 -29.63
N LEU A 9 33.75 2.26 -29.49
CA LEU A 9 32.80 1.72 -28.52
C LEU A 9 33.38 1.93 -27.10
N LEU A 10 32.90 2.91 -26.39
CA LEU A 10 33.11 3.05 -24.96
C LEU A 10 32.34 1.92 -24.25
N LEU A 11 33.03 0.84 -23.92
CA LEU A 11 32.55 -0.18 -23.00
C LEU A 11 32.46 0.48 -21.60
N ALA A 12 31.27 0.86 -21.17
CA ALA A 12 31.02 1.22 -19.78
C ALA A 12 31.29 -0.02 -18.92
N SER A 13 32.40 -0.02 -18.19
CA SER A 13 32.65 -1.05 -17.16
C SER A 13 31.52 -0.99 -16.14
N PRO A 14 30.89 -2.11 -15.74
CA PRO A 14 29.96 -2.12 -14.64
C PRO A 14 30.69 -1.57 -13.41
N ALA A 15 30.20 -0.48 -12.84
CA ALA A 15 30.69 0.00 -11.55
C ALA A 15 30.41 -1.11 -10.52
N LEU A 16 31.46 -1.61 -9.88
CA LEU A 16 31.30 -2.56 -8.77
C LEU A 16 30.53 -1.85 -7.66
N ALA A 17 29.45 -2.47 -7.17
CA ALA A 17 28.67 -1.98 -6.05
C ALA A 17 29.60 -1.72 -4.85
N ARG A 18 29.60 -0.47 -4.32
CA ARG A 18 30.36 -0.13 -3.13
C ARG A 18 29.62 -0.66 -1.90
N GLN A 19 30.28 -1.55 -1.14
CA GLN A 19 29.74 -2.02 0.13
C GLN A 19 30.15 -1.09 1.28
N VAL A 20 29.15 -0.62 2.03
CA VAL A 20 29.32 0.24 3.20
C VAL A 20 28.82 -0.50 4.43
N ASN A 21 29.75 -1.02 5.24
CA ASN A 21 29.40 -1.73 6.46
C ASN A 21 29.10 -0.74 7.60
N VAL A 22 27.99 -0.95 8.29
CA VAL A 22 27.43 -0.09 9.34
C VAL A 22 27.19 -0.90 10.61
N SER A 23 27.68 -0.41 11.75
CA SER A 23 27.47 -1.03 13.06
C SER A 23 27.01 -0.04 14.14
N SER A 24 26.71 1.21 13.76
CA SER A 24 26.20 2.25 14.66
C SER A 24 25.23 3.19 13.95
N VAL A 25 24.42 3.91 14.73
CA VAL A 25 23.48 4.92 14.20
C VAL A 25 24.22 6.04 13.46
N SER A 26 25.35 6.52 13.98
CA SER A 26 26.13 7.58 13.34
C SER A 26 26.71 7.14 11.99
N GLN A 27 27.19 5.88 11.90
CA GLN A 27 27.62 5.31 10.63
C GLN A 27 26.46 5.16 9.64
N LEU A 28 25.28 4.73 10.11
CA LEU A 28 24.09 4.64 9.26
C LEU A 28 23.70 6.01 8.70
N GLN A 29 23.64 7.04 9.55
CA GLN A 29 23.35 8.41 9.12
C GLN A 29 24.37 8.91 8.08
N SER A 30 25.66 8.66 8.31
CA SER A 30 26.73 9.05 7.37
C SER A 30 26.65 8.29 6.06
N ALA A 31 26.32 6.98 6.11
CA ALA A 31 26.18 6.14 4.92
C ALA A 31 24.99 6.58 4.06
N LEU A 32 23.84 6.88 4.68
CA LEU A 32 22.66 7.37 3.97
C LEU A 32 22.89 8.75 3.34
N ALA A 33 23.53 9.67 4.08
CA ALA A 33 23.84 11.02 3.59
C ALA A 33 24.89 11.02 2.46
N GLY A 34 25.82 10.08 2.47
CA GLY A 34 26.87 9.91 1.45
C GLY A 34 26.58 8.84 0.40
N ALA A 35 25.33 8.35 0.33
CA ALA A 35 24.95 7.30 -0.59
C ALA A 35 25.13 7.70 -2.06
N GLN A 36 25.52 6.75 -2.89
CA GLN A 36 25.68 6.88 -4.34
C GLN A 36 24.92 5.75 -5.04
N ALA A 37 24.58 5.96 -6.30
CA ALA A 37 23.96 4.92 -7.12
C ALA A 37 24.81 3.64 -7.12
N GLY A 38 24.18 2.50 -6.81
CA GLY A 38 24.82 1.20 -6.71
C GLY A 38 25.42 0.86 -5.34
N ASP A 39 25.29 1.73 -4.34
CA ASP A 39 25.77 1.42 -2.98
C ASP A 39 24.94 0.34 -2.31
N GLU A 40 25.62 -0.55 -1.60
CA GLU A 40 25.04 -1.53 -0.69
C GLU A 40 25.43 -1.19 0.75
N ILE A 41 24.49 -0.64 1.53
CA ILE A 41 24.66 -0.26 2.94
C ILE A 41 24.24 -1.46 3.78
N ILE A 42 25.22 -2.11 4.43
CA ILE A 42 25.02 -3.37 5.15
C ILE A 42 25.06 -3.11 6.65
N LEU A 43 23.95 -3.33 7.33
CA LEU A 43 23.82 -3.17 8.76
C LEU A 43 24.21 -4.48 9.47
N ALA A 44 25.22 -4.39 10.33
CA ALA A 44 25.58 -5.51 11.22
C ALA A 44 24.42 -5.82 12.18
N ASP A 45 24.37 -7.05 12.67
CA ASP A 45 23.40 -7.45 13.67
C ASP A 45 23.52 -6.60 14.93
N GLY A 46 22.40 -6.20 15.49
CA GLY A 46 22.36 -5.35 16.67
C GLY A 46 21.18 -4.38 16.69
N THR A 47 21.10 -3.55 17.72
CA THR A 47 20.02 -2.60 17.90
C THR A 47 20.50 -1.17 17.62
N TYR A 48 19.78 -0.49 16.73
CA TYR A 48 20.00 0.90 16.33
C TYR A 48 18.86 1.77 16.90
N ALA A 49 19.13 2.51 17.98
CA ALA A 49 18.17 3.43 18.59
C ALA A 49 18.22 4.79 17.88
N VAL A 50 17.19 5.14 17.13
CA VAL A 50 17.14 6.33 16.27
C VAL A 50 16.08 7.28 16.78
N ASN A 51 16.46 8.52 17.11
CA ASN A 51 15.57 9.56 17.67
C ASN A 51 15.27 10.70 16.66
N ALA A 52 15.52 10.48 15.40
CA ALA A 52 15.26 11.43 14.32
C ALA A 52 14.94 10.65 13.02
N ASN A 53 14.39 11.33 12.03
CA ASN A 53 14.23 10.73 10.71
C ASN A 53 15.58 10.49 10.02
N LEU A 54 15.62 9.51 9.14
CA LEU A 54 16.76 9.17 8.29
C LEU A 54 16.42 9.52 6.84
N SER A 55 17.17 10.44 6.24
CA SER A 55 16.91 10.92 4.87
C SER A 55 17.63 10.07 3.83
N CYS A 56 16.92 9.71 2.77
CA CYS A 56 17.36 8.92 1.61
C CYS A 56 16.99 9.71 0.33
N SER A 57 17.85 10.69 -0.06
CA SER A 57 17.51 11.65 -1.12
C SER A 57 18.31 11.49 -2.41
N THR A 58 19.40 10.72 -2.39
CA THR A 58 20.19 10.43 -3.60
C THR A 58 19.42 9.49 -4.53
N ASN A 59 19.51 9.72 -5.84
CA ASN A 59 18.90 8.82 -6.81
C ASN A 59 19.84 7.65 -7.12
N GLY A 60 19.33 6.44 -7.02
CA GLY A 60 19.85 5.27 -7.71
C GLY A 60 19.40 5.24 -9.16
N THR A 61 19.62 4.11 -9.84
CA THR A 61 19.10 3.81 -11.17
C THR A 61 18.63 2.37 -11.24
N ALA A 62 17.92 1.99 -12.30
CA ALA A 62 17.48 0.60 -12.49
C ALA A 62 18.66 -0.39 -12.50
N GLN A 63 19.81 0.01 -13.04
CA GLN A 63 21.04 -0.81 -13.12
C GLN A 63 21.93 -0.68 -11.89
N ALA A 64 21.72 0.35 -11.07
CA ALA A 64 22.52 0.67 -9.89
C ALA A 64 21.61 1.20 -8.75
N PRO A 65 20.68 0.38 -8.22
CA PRO A 65 19.84 0.77 -7.08
C PRO A 65 20.69 0.97 -5.82
N ILE A 66 20.20 1.78 -4.89
CA ILE A 66 20.81 1.93 -3.56
C ILE A 66 20.11 0.96 -2.62
N VAL A 67 20.86 0.07 -2.00
CA VAL A 67 20.34 -1.00 -1.15
C VAL A 67 20.73 -0.76 0.30
N VAL A 68 19.77 -0.76 1.21
CA VAL A 68 19.96 -0.79 2.66
C VAL A 68 19.50 -2.16 3.15
N ARG A 69 20.42 -2.98 3.65
CA ARG A 69 20.05 -4.32 4.12
C ARG A 69 20.70 -4.74 5.42
N ALA A 70 20.06 -5.67 6.11
CA ALA A 70 20.70 -6.36 7.23
C ALA A 70 21.81 -7.30 6.73
N GLN A 71 22.84 -7.50 7.55
CA GLN A 71 23.85 -8.51 7.33
C GLN A 71 23.21 -9.93 7.41
N ASN A 72 22.44 -10.18 8.46
CA ASN A 72 21.60 -11.35 8.60
C ASN A 72 20.13 -10.90 8.66
N ARG A 73 19.26 -11.58 7.94
CA ARG A 73 17.83 -11.22 7.88
C ARG A 73 17.25 -11.02 9.27
N LEU A 74 16.64 -9.84 9.53
CA LEU A 74 16.09 -9.39 10.81
C LEU A 74 17.10 -9.29 11.98
N GLY A 75 18.41 -9.39 11.70
CA GLY A 75 19.47 -9.21 12.71
C GLY A 75 19.71 -7.74 13.04
N ALA A 76 19.48 -6.82 12.11
CA ALA A 76 19.55 -5.38 12.34
C ALA A 76 18.18 -4.87 12.82
N ILE A 77 18.07 -4.50 14.09
CA ILE A 77 16.85 -4.01 14.73
C ILE A 77 16.90 -2.49 14.84
N ILE A 78 16.08 -1.79 14.06
CA ILE A 78 16.05 -0.32 14.06
C ILE A 78 14.84 0.14 14.87
N ARG A 79 15.08 0.84 15.98
CA ARG A 79 14.06 1.37 16.88
C ARG A 79 13.94 2.88 16.70
N PHE A 80 12.84 3.31 16.10
CA PHE A 80 12.55 4.73 15.90
C PHE A 80 11.71 5.29 17.06
N ASN A 81 12.22 6.37 17.65
CA ASN A 81 11.46 7.29 18.49
C ASN A 81 11.37 8.63 17.75
N ALA A 82 10.64 8.66 16.66
CA ALA A 82 10.51 9.79 15.75
C ALA A 82 9.19 9.70 14.98
N VAL A 83 8.63 10.84 14.57
CA VAL A 83 7.37 10.93 13.82
C VAL A 83 7.48 10.14 12.50
N GLU A 84 8.61 10.25 11.83
CA GLU A 84 8.92 9.51 10.60
C GLU A 84 10.26 8.78 10.77
N GLY A 85 10.33 7.55 10.27
CA GLY A 85 11.56 6.77 10.24
C GLY A 85 12.44 7.14 9.05
N PHE A 86 12.34 6.39 7.95
CA PHE A 86 13.05 6.69 6.70
C PHE A 86 12.24 7.66 5.84
N LYS A 87 12.83 8.81 5.50
CA LYS A 87 12.30 9.74 4.50
C LYS A 87 12.98 9.49 3.18
N VAL A 88 12.26 8.91 2.23
CA VAL A 88 12.81 8.53 0.93
C VAL A 88 12.26 9.48 -0.13
N SER A 89 13.15 10.27 -0.72
CA SER A 89 12.82 11.19 -1.82
C SER A 89 13.68 10.95 -3.07
N GLY A 90 14.66 10.05 -3.00
CA GLY A 90 15.43 9.61 -4.15
C GLY A 90 14.87 8.35 -4.77
N ALA A 91 15.06 8.17 -6.09
CA ALA A 91 14.61 7.01 -6.84
C ALA A 91 15.47 5.76 -6.59
N TYR A 92 14.89 4.57 -6.80
CA TYR A 92 15.57 3.26 -6.76
C TYR A 92 16.25 2.93 -5.43
N TRP A 93 15.60 3.24 -4.31
CA TRP A 93 16.00 2.75 -2.98
C TRP A 93 15.34 1.41 -2.67
N SER A 94 16.12 0.50 -2.11
CA SER A 94 15.67 -0.83 -1.66
C SER A 94 16.04 -1.05 -0.20
N PHE A 95 15.07 -1.52 0.62
CA PHE A 95 15.25 -1.88 2.02
C PHE A 95 14.96 -3.37 2.19
N ASP A 96 15.93 -4.14 2.71
CA ASP A 96 15.86 -5.60 2.71
C ASP A 96 16.28 -6.22 4.06
N GLY A 97 15.44 -7.08 4.60
CA GLY A 97 15.77 -7.94 5.74
C GLY A 97 15.91 -7.23 7.09
N LEU A 98 15.36 -6.03 7.27
CA LEU A 98 15.44 -5.23 8.50
C LEU A 98 14.28 -5.54 9.46
N ASP A 99 14.51 -5.45 10.77
CA ASP A 99 13.47 -5.39 11.81
C ASP A 99 13.30 -3.93 12.27
N ILE A 100 12.17 -3.30 11.94
CA ILE A 100 11.91 -1.87 12.17
C ILE A 100 10.75 -1.71 13.13
N GLN A 101 10.99 -0.98 14.23
CA GLN A 101 10.04 -0.82 15.32
C GLN A 101 9.82 0.65 15.66
N GLY A 102 8.56 1.09 15.76
CA GLY A 102 8.19 2.35 16.39
C GLY A 102 8.17 2.16 17.91
N VAL A 103 8.94 2.98 18.64
CA VAL A 103 9.05 2.89 20.11
C VAL A 103 8.64 4.19 20.79
N CYS A 104 7.82 5.01 20.14
CA CYS A 104 7.33 6.26 20.69
C CYS A 104 6.41 6.01 21.90
N ALA A 105 6.53 6.85 22.92
CA ALA A 105 5.64 6.82 24.07
C ALA A 105 4.21 7.26 23.70
N ASP A 106 4.08 8.18 22.75
CA ASP A 106 2.82 8.64 22.16
C ASP A 106 2.75 8.15 20.70
N ASP A 107 1.67 7.45 20.36
CA ASP A 107 1.44 6.88 19.03
C ASP A 107 1.35 7.92 17.92
N ASN A 108 1.01 9.18 18.24
CA ASN A 108 1.05 10.28 17.28
C ASN A 108 2.49 10.63 16.83
N ASN A 109 3.50 10.22 17.60
CA ASN A 109 4.91 10.46 17.31
C ASN A 109 5.64 9.28 16.65
N CYS A 110 4.93 8.20 16.29
CA CYS A 110 5.39 7.12 15.42
C CYS A 110 4.40 7.00 14.26
N GLU A 111 4.41 7.98 13.37
CA GLU A 111 3.41 8.09 12.32
C GLU A 111 3.74 7.19 11.12
N HIS A 112 4.95 7.32 10.57
CA HIS A 112 5.35 6.54 9.40
C HIS A 112 6.72 5.87 9.59
N ALA A 113 6.85 4.55 9.35
CA ALA A 113 8.16 3.90 9.31
C ALA A 113 8.95 4.33 8.06
N PHE A 114 8.25 4.38 6.93
CA PHE A 114 8.76 4.90 5.66
C PHE A 114 7.82 5.98 5.14
N HIS A 115 8.38 7.14 4.81
CA HIS A 115 7.69 8.20 4.09
C HIS A 115 8.36 8.38 2.71
N VAL A 116 7.67 7.93 1.65
CA VAL A 116 8.16 7.90 0.27
C VAL A 116 7.51 9.03 -0.50
N THR A 117 8.28 9.96 -1.02
CA THR A 117 7.74 11.19 -1.65
C THR A 117 8.54 11.63 -2.88
N GLY A 118 7.93 12.44 -3.71
CA GLY A 118 8.64 13.11 -4.81
C GLY A 118 9.21 12.13 -5.82
N HIS A 119 10.50 12.22 -6.08
CA HIS A 119 11.22 11.38 -7.03
C HIS A 119 11.54 9.96 -6.54
N ALA A 120 10.93 9.49 -5.47
CA ALA A 120 11.18 8.16 -4.91
C ALA A 120 10.53 7.03 -5.75
N GLU A 121 10.67 7.11 -7.07
CA GLU A 121 10.22 6.09 -8.02
C GLU A 121 10.96 4.77 -7.82
N HIS A 122 10.28 3.66 -8.11
CA HIS A 122 10.84 2.32 -8.00
C HIS A 122 11.39 1.97 -6.60
N PHE A 123 10.72 2.48 -5.57
CA PHE A 123 11.01 2.12 -4.18
C PHE A 123 10.74 0.63 -3.95
N VAL A 124 11.63 -0.06 -3.23
CA VAL A 124 11.48 -1.47 -2.88
C VAL A 124 11.56 -1.68 -1.37
N LEU A 125 10.54 -2.33 -0.80
CA LEU A 125 10.52 -2.78 0.60
C LEU A 125 10.29 -4.29 0.60
N ARG A 126 11.31 -5.09 1.02
CA ARG A 126 11.20 -6.54 0.97
C ARG A 126 11.85 -7.26 2.14
N ASN A 127 11.30 -8.41 2.51
CA ASN A 127 11.82 -9.31 3.53
C ASN A 127 11.95 -8.67 4.93
N ASN A 128 11.30 -7.52 5.19
CA ASN A 128 11.40 -6.80 6.45
C ASN A 128 10.29 -7.21 7.41
N ARG A 129 10.50 -6.92 8.70
CA ARG A 129 9.46 -6.85 9.72
C ARG A 129 9.32 -5.40 10.15
N VAL A 130 8.12 -4.81 10.00
CA VAL A 130 7.85 -3.42 10.36
C VAL A 130 6.66 -3.36 11.30
N ARG A 131 6.85 -2.76 12.48
CA ARG A 131 5.84 -2.80 13.55
C ARG A 131 5.68 -1.46 14.27
N ASP A 132 4.46 -1.24 14.79
CA ASP A 132 4.13 -0.18 15.73
C ASP A 132 4.30 1.25 15.21
N PHE A 133 3.89 1.46 13.95
CA PHE A 133 3.65 2.78 13.38
C PHE A 133 2.18 2.91 12.95
N ASN A 134 1.67 4.13 12.84
CA ASN A 134 0.32 4.34 12.31
C ASN A 134 0.24 3.91 10.85
N ALA A 135 1.29 4.20 10.06
CA ALA A 135 1.52 3.56 8.76
C ALA A 135 2.96 3.04 8.66
N GLN A 136 3.14 1.77 8.27
CA GLN A 136 4.48 1.24 8.01
C GLN A 136 5.05 1.83 6.73
N LEU A 137 4.20 2.16 5.78
CA LEU A 137 4.56 2.90 4.57
C LEU A 137 3.53 3.99 4.31
N LYS A 138 3.99 5.22 4.11
CA LYS A 138 3.23 6.34 3.56
C LYS A 138 3.86 6.77 2.25
N VAL A 139 3.06 6.90 1.20
CA VAL A 139 3.48 7.42 -0.10
C VAL A 139 2.67 8.68 -0.42
N ASN A 140 3.34 9.74 -0.88
CA ASN A 140 2.70 10.97 -1.32
C ASN A 140 3.41 11.56 -2.54
N ALA A 141 2.66 12.24 -3.40
CA ALA A 141 3.24 13.23 -4.29
C ALA A 141 3.83 14.39 -3.49
N SER A 142 4.84 15.03 -4.01
CA SER A 142 5.38 16.29 -3.47
C SER A 142 5.36 17.38 -4.53
N GLN A 143 5.12 18.61 -4.10
CA GLN A 143 5.14 19.76 -4.99
C GLN A 143 6.54 20.38 -5.04
N ASN A 144 7.07 20.52 -6.25
CA ASN A 144 8.34 21.20 -6.54
C ASN A 144 8.07 22.37 -7.48
N GLY A 145 8.03 23.57 -6.93
CA GLY A 145 7.62 24.75 -7.67
C GLY A 145 6.17 24.64 -8.15
N SER A 146 5.96 24.62 -9.47
CA SER A 146 4.65 24.44 -10.11
C SER A 146 4.37 22.99 -10.54
N THR A 147 5.30 22.08 -10.40
CA THR A 147 5.18 20.67 -10.80
C THR A 147 4.94 19.76 -9.60
N TRP A 148 4.24 18.65 -9.84
CA TRP A 148 4.09 17.57 -8.88
C TRP A 148 4.98 16.41 -9.28
N GLU A 149 5.72 15.89 -8.31
CA GLU A 149 6.58 14.72 -8.42
C GLU A 149 5.86 13.58 -7.72
N ILE A 150 5.69 12.45 -8.43
CA ILE A 150 4.87 11.34 -7.99
C ILE A 150 5.72 10.06 -7.97
N PRO A 151 5.84 9.36 -6.83
CA PRO A 151 6.56 8.09 -6.79
C PRO A 151 5.74 7.00 -7.50
N HIS A 152 6.23 6.51 -8.63
CA HIS A 152 5.63 5.42 -9.40
C HIS A 152 6.41 4.10 -9.21
N GLY A 153 5.77 2.96 -9.51
CA GLY A 153 6.43 1.68 -9.71
C GLY A 153 7.04 1.05 -8.46
N GLY A 154 6.52 1.36 -7.27
CA GLY A 154 7.03 0.77 -6.04
C GLY A 154 6.68 -0.71 -5.88
N LEU A 155 7.54 -1.48 -5.21
CA LEU A 155 7.36 -2.90 -4.91
C LEU A 155 7.47 -3.16 -3.41
N ILE A 156 6.42 -3.72 -2.83
CA ILE A 156 6.35 -4.12 -1.42
C ILE A 156 6.11 -5.62 -1.38
N GLU A 157 7.13 -6.39 -0.98
CA GLU A 157 7.03 -7.86 -1.05
C GLU A 157 7.66 -8.58 0.13
N ARG A 158 7.03 -9.69 0.54
CA ARG A 158 7.56 -10.59 1.57
C ARG A 158 7.89 -9.90 2.90
N ASN A 159 7.10 -8.90 3.29
CA ASN A 159 7.23 -8.24 4.59
C ASN A 159 6.20 -8.77 5.59
N GLU A 160 6.52 -8.66 6.87
CA GLU A 160 5.57 -8.72 7.98
C GLU A 160 5.27 -7.29 8.44
N LEU A 161 4.00 -6.87 8.34
CA LEU A 161 3.55 -5.52 8.64
C LEU A 161 2.43 -5.58 9.69
N ALA A 162 2.69 -5.10 10.92
CA ALA A 162 1.76 -5.31 12.02
C ALA A 162 1.86 -4.25 13.12
N ASP A 163 0.93 -4.29 14.07
CA ASP A 163 1.07 -3.63 15.36
C ASP A 163 1.04 -4.67 16.49
N THR A 164 1.82 -4.44 17.53
CA THR A 164 1.84 -5.32 18.73
C THR A 164 0.74 -4.94 19.73
N ARG A 165 0.08 -3.80 19.53
CA ARG A 165 -1.04 -3.28 20.32
C ARG A 165 -1.90 -2.31 19.47
N PRO A 166 -3.14 -2.04 19.92
CA PRO A 166 -3.96 -0.99 19.30
C PRO A 166 -3.24 0.37 19.34
N ARG A 167 -3.32 1.14 18.24
CA ARG A 167 -2.72 2.48 18.14
C ARG A 167 -3.62 3.51 18.82
N ALA A 168 -3.15 4.13 19.89
CA ALA A 168 -3.88 5.17 20.64
C ALA A 168 -3.75 6.52 19.93
N THR A 169 -4.45 6.68 18.79
CA THR A 169 -4.37 7.86 17.94
C THR A 169 -5.68 8.13 17.21
N SER A 170 -5.93 9.40 16.88
CA SER A 170 -6.96 9.80 15.91
C SER A 170 -6.43 9.90 14.47
N ASN A 171 -5.11 9.82 14.28
CA ASN A 171 -4.49 9.79 12.95
C ASN A 171 -4.88 8.51 12.19
N PRO A 172 -4.84 8.51 10.86
CA PRO A 172 -5.09 7.31 10.07
C PRO A 172 -4.19 6.14 10.47
N VAL A 173 -4.77 4.95 10.65
CA VAL A 173 -4.04 3.71 10.88
C VAL A 173 -4.24 2.82 9.67
N THR A 174 -3.21 2.77 8.81
CA THR A 174 -3.20 1.99 7.57
C THR A 174 -1.81 1.47 7.33
N LYS A 175 -1.62 0.17 7.32
CA LYS A 175 -0.25 -0.39 7.27
C LYS A 175 0.47 0.02 5.99
N LEU A 176 -0.21 0.00 4.83
CA LEU A 176 0.30 0.53 3.57
C LEU A 176 -0.64 1.62 3.05
N ASN A 177 -0.23 2.85 3.21
CA ASN A 177 -0.97 4.05 2.82
C ASN A 177 -0.31 4.65 1.56
N ILE A 178 -0.76 4.19 0.38
CA ILE A 178 -0.22 4.64 -0.91
C ILE A 178 -1.17 5.69 -1.49
N ASP A 179 -0.83 6.96 -1.25
CA ASP A 179 -1.55 8.12 -1.78
C ASP A 179 -0.88 8.55 -3.08
N THR A 180 -1.52 8.22 -4.20
CA THR A 180 -1.07 8.44 -5.59
C THR A 180 0.12 7.57 -6.04
N GLY A 181 0.40 7.62 -7.32
CA GLY A 181 1.41 6.80 -7.98
C GLY A 181 0.82 5.60 -8.72
N ASP A 182 1.41 5.32 -9.88
CA ASP A 182 0.96 4.25 -10.77
C ASP A 182 1.84 3.00 -10.61
N ASN A 183 1.26 1.84 -10.97
CA ASN A 183 1.98 0.58 -11.08
C ASN A 183 2.65 0.10 -9.78
N TRP A 184 2.07 0.43 -8.62
CA TRP A 184 2.51 -0.13 -7.36
C TRP A 184 2.12 -1.59 -7.22
N ILE A 185 3.03 -2.42 -6.75
CA ILE A 185 2.80 -3.85 -6.52
C ILE A 185 3.01 -4.15 -5.03
N VAL A 186 1.99 -4.70 -4.40
CA VAL A 186 2.02 -5.20 -3.02
C VAL A 186 1.74 -6.69 -3.07
N ARG A 187 2.75 -7.51 -2.80
CA ARG A 187 2.63 -8.96 -2.94
C ARG A 187 3.36 -9.76 -1.87
N ASP A 188 2.86 -10.95 -1.63
CA ASP A 188 3.54 -11.93 -0.77
C ASP A 188 3.80 -11.41 0.65
N ASN A 189 3.00 -10.42 1.16
CA ASN A 189 3.16 -9.87 2.49
C ASN A 189 2.22 -10.52 3.49
N LEU A 190 2.65 -10.58 4.75
CA LEU A 190 1.81 -10.82 5.91
C LEU A 190 1.46 -9.47 6.54
N ILE A 191 0.18 -9.08 6.48
CA ILE A 191 -0.34 -7.84 7.06
C ILE A 191 -1.33 -8.20 8.15
N HIS A 192 -1.05 -7.82 9.40
CA HIS A 192 -1.93 -8.24 10.48
C HIS A 192 -2.00 -7.25 11.66
N ASP A 193 -3.02 -7.43 12.50
CA ASP A 193 -3.19 -6.69 13.76
C ASP A 193 -3.07 -5.17 13.60
N PHE A 194 -3.96 -4.58 12.82
CA PHE A 194 -4.04 -3.15 12.65
C PHE A 194 -5.34 -2.62 13.27
N HIS A 195 -5.21 -1.77 14.26
CA HIS A 195 -6.35 -1.21 14.96
C HIS A 195 -6.11 0.23 15.39
N LYS A 196 -7.02 1.11 15.00
CA LYS A 196 -7.10 2.49 15.45
C LYS A 196 -8.01 2.57 16.67
N ASN A 197 -7.43 2.97 17.79
CA ASN A 197 -8.16 3.18 19.05
C ASN A 197 -8.31 4.68 19.34
N GLY A 198 -9.07 5.36 18.49
CA GLY A 198 -9.36 6.79 18.59
C GLY A 198 -10.05 7.30 17.33
N GLY A 199 -10.60 8.51 17.39
CA GLY A 199 -11.31 9.13 16.27
C GLY A 199 -12.48 8.29 15.77
N ASP A 200 -12.54 8.02 14.47
CA ASP A 200 -13.55 7.18 13.82
C ASP A 200 -13.34 5.68 14.06
N SER A 201 -12.22 5.27 14.65
CA SER A 201 -11.84 3.89 14.90
C SER A 201 -11.82 3.00 13.64
N VAL A 202 -11.58 3.59 12.44
CA VAL A 202 -11.47 2.87 11.17
C VAL A 202 -10.00 2.66 10.83
N SER A 203 -9.64 1.43 10.45
CA SER A 203 -8.29 1.04 10.04
C SER A 203 -8.31 0.16 8.79
N TYR A 204 -7.22 0.23 8.03
CA TYR A 204 -7.03 -0.54 6.79
C TYR A 204 -5.74 -1.36 6.86
N GLY A 205 -5.76 -2.56 6.30
CA GLY A 205 -4.52 -3.29 6.02
C GLY A 205 -3.69 -2.55 4.99
N ALA A 206 -4.28 -2.24 3.83
CA ALA A 206 -3.62 -1.46 2.79
C ALA A 206 -4.64 -0.75 1.91
N PHE A 207 -4.26 0.42 1.38
CA PHE A 207 -4.99 1.04 0.27
C PHE A 207 -4.05 1.73 -0.74
N MET A 208 -4.54 1.87 -1.98
CA MET A 208 -3.99 2.73 -3.02
C MET A 208 -5.09 3.68 -3.49
N LYS A 209 -4.80 4.99 -3.53
CA LYS A 209 -5.81 6.03 -3.80
C LYS A 209 -5.22 7.28 -4.45
N SER A 210 -5.96 8.40 -4.40
CA SER A 210 -5.52 9.75 -4.80
C SER A 210 -5.14 9.85 -6.29
N GLY A 211 -5.92 9.17 -7.16
CA GLY A 211 -5.75 9.21 -8.62
C GLY A 211 -4.69 8.25 -9.16
N GLY A 212 -4.18 7.29 -8.35
CA GLY A 212 -3.24 6.27 -8.80
C GLY A 212 -3.86 5.28 -9.80
N ASN A 213 -3.01 4.61 -10.60
CA ASN A 213 -3.45 3.68 -11.62
C ASN A 213 -2.69 2.35 -11.57
N ASN A 214 -3.37 1.27 -12.03
CA ASN A 214 -2.78 -0.05 -12.26
C ASN A 214 -2.10 -0.68 -11.03
N GLY A 215 -2.56 -0.35 -9.83
CA GLY A 215 -2.08 -0.96 -8.60
C GLY A 215 -2.41 -2.44 -8.54
N VAL A 216 -1.54 -3.23 -7.92
CA VAL A 216 -1.73 -4.68 -7.77
C VAL A 216 -1.58 -5.08 -6.31
N PHE A 217 -2.60 -5.75 -5.77
CA PHE A 217 -2.52 -6.52 -4.54
C PHE A 217 -2.60 -8.00 -4.88
N GLU A 218 -1.52 -8.76 -4.69
CA GLU A 218 -1.51 -10.17 -5.03
C GLU A 218 -0.81 -11.04 -3.98
N ARG A 219 -1.36 -12.22 -3.72
CA ARG A 219 -0.78 -13.22 -2.82
C ARG A 219 -0.42 -12.69 -1.42
N ASN A 220 -1.16 -11.70 -0.91
CA ASN A 220 -0.98 -11.25 0.46
C ASN A 220 -1.85 -12.07 1.42
N LEU A 221 -1.31 -12.36 2.60
CA LEU A 221 -2.06 -12.83 3.74
C LEU A 221 -2.41 -11.63 4.62
N VAL A 222 -3.70 -11.29 4.69
CA VAL A 222 -4.19 -10.17 5.51
C VAL A 222 -5.06 -10.73 6.65
N LEU A 223 -4.59 -10.60 7.86
CA LEU A 223 -5.31 -11.01 9.06
C LEU A 223 -5.65 -9.75 9.87
N CYS A 224 -6.83 -9.17 9.63
CA CYS A 224 -7.23 -7.91 10.28
C CYS A 224 -7.12 -7.97 11.80
N THR A 225 -7.28 -9.16 12.36
CA THR A 225 -7.00 -9.52 13.75
C THR A 225 -6.39 -10.92 13.79
N ARG A 226 -5.19 -11.06 14.31
CA ARG A 226 -4.50 -12.33 14.51
C ARG A 226 -4.24 -12.60 16.01
N ASP A 227 -3.49 -11.72 16.65
CA ASP A 227 -3.02 -11.87 18.02
C ASP A 227 -3.56 -10.78 18.96
N VAL A 228 -3.91 -9.62 18.42
CA VAL A 228 -4.39 -8.46 19.19
C VAL A 228 -5.91 -8.36 19.10
N ALA A 229 -6.61 -8.73 20.18
CA ALA A 229 -8.06 -8.57 20.28
C ALA A 229 -8.45 -7.10 20.34
N THR A 230 -9.38 -6.67 19.49
CA THR A 230 -9.71 -5.25 19.32
C THR A 230 -11.17 -5.02 18.97
N GLY A 231 -11.62 -3.75 19.13
CA GLY A 231 -12.88 -3.22 18.59
C GLY A 231 -12.66 -2.44 17.27
N GLY A 232 -13.60 -1.58 16.90
CA GLY A 232 -13.52 -0.70 15.74
C GLY A 232 -13.72 -1.41 14.38
N THR A 233 -13.63 -0.63 13.31
CA THR A 233 -13.81 -1.07 11.93
C THR A 233 -12.46 -1.40 11.30
N ARG A 234 -12.30 -2.61 10.82
CA ARG A 234 -11.09 -3.08 10.14
C ARG A 234 -11.43 -3.57 8.74
N ILE A 235 -10.82 -2.94 7.75
CA ILE A 235 -10.98 -3.23 6.32
C ILE A 235 -9.67 -3.84 5.83
N GLY A 236 -9.75 -4.92 5.05
CA GLY A 236 -8.55 -5.60 4.54
C GLY A 236 -7.79 -4.77 3.52
N LEU A 237 -8.11 -4.91 2.24
CA LEU A 237 -7.46 -4.22 1.13
C LEU A 237 -8.44 -3.25 0.46
N SER A 238 -7.94 -2.12 -0.07
CA SER A 238 -8.80 -1.13 -0.71
C SER A 238 -8.12 -0.48 -1.92
N PHE A 239 -8.93 -0.21 -2.95
CA PHE A 239 -8.63 0.84 -3.91
C PHE A 239 -9.58 2.02 -3.65
N GLY A 240 -8.99 3.22 -3.50
CA GLY A 240 -9.68 4.34 -2.89
C GLY A 240 -9.91 4.06 -1.41
N GLY A 241 -9.92 4.67 -0.47
CA GLY A 241 -10.17 4.37 0.93
C GLY A 241 -9.97 5.61 1.78
N GLY A 242 -10.87 5.87 2.71
CA GLY A 242 -10.78 7.01 3.57
C GLY A 242 -10.90 8.38 2.88
N GLY A 243 -11.15 8.41 1.56
CA GLY A 243 -11.25 9.64 0.78
C GLY A 243 -9.92 10.39 0.59
N THR A 244 -9.86 11.26 -0.40
CA THR A 244 -8.72 12.12 -0.69
C THR A 244 -9.18 13.56 -0.79
N GLY A 245 -8.46 14.47 -0.12
CA GLY A 245 -8.68 15.90 -0.34
C GLY A 245 -8.36 16.26 -1.80
N ASN A 246 -9.27 16.96 -2.47
CA ASN A 246 -9.18 17.26 -3.91
C ASN A 246 -7.81 17.82 -4.33
N ALA A 247 -7.20 18.69 -3.50
CA ALA A 247 -5.90 19.29 -3.78
C ALA A 247 -4.73 18.29 -3.85
N PHE A 248 -4.93 17.06 -3.40
CA PHE A 248 -3.90 16.00 -3.33
C PHE A 248 -4.17 14.86 -4.30
N CYS A 249 -5.14 15.02 -5.19
CA CYS A 249 -5.54 13.99 -6.16
C CYS A 249 -4.86 14.23 -7.51
N ALA A 250 -4.13 13.22 -7.96
CA ALA A 250 -3.51 13.23 -9.29
C ALA A 250 -4.58 12.99 -10.39
N PRO A 251 -4.35 13.47 -11.58
CA PRO A 251 -3.21 14.29 -12.03
C PRO A 251 -3.42 15.80 -11.82
N GLU A 252 -4.62 16.23 -11.46
CA GLU A 252 -5.00 17.65 -11.44
C GLU A 252 -4.41 18.41 -10.25
N PHE A 253 -4.30 17.77 -9.07
CA PHE A 253 -3.89 18.40 -7.81
C PHE A 253 -4.59 19.74 -7.56
N ASN A 254 -5.90 19.75 -7.80
CA ASN A 254 -6.72 20.96 -7.79
C ASN A 254 -7.86 20.84 -6.78
N ALA A 255 -7.91 21.74 -5.80
CA ALA A 255 -8.93 21.74 -4.76
C ALA A 255 -10.39 21.84 -5.29
N ASN A 256 -10.57 22.34 -6.51
CA ASN A 256 -11.89 22.49 -7.13
C ASN A 256 -12.29 21.30 -8.03
N VAL A 257 -11.44 20.28 -8.17
CA VAL A 257 -11.71 19.08 -8.98
C VAL A 257 -11.82 17.90 -8.02
N ALA A 258 -12.97 17.23 -8.03
CA ALA A 258 -13.19 16.08 -7.14
C ALA A 258 -12.21 14.96 -7.46
N CYS A 259 -11.72 14.27 -6.40
CA CYS A 259 -10.93 13.05 -6.56
C CYS A 259 -11.85 11.89 -6.93
N ASP A 260 -12.16 11.77 -8.21
CA ASP A 260 -13.04 10.74 -8.73
C ASP A 260 -12.69 10.38 -10.19
N PRO A 261 -12.09 9.20 -10.43
CA PRO A 261 -11.87 8.11 -9.48
C PRO A 261 -10.67 8.33 -8.53
N GLU A 262 -10.72 7.68 -7.38
CA GLU A 262 -9.60 7.58 -6.43
C GLU A 262 -8.49 6.63 -6.94
N HIS A 263 -8.88 5.61 -7.73
CA HIS A 263 -7.95 4.66 -8.35
C HIS A 263 -8.55 4.08 -9.63
N SER A 264 -7.72 3.73 -10.63
CA SER A 264 -8.19 3.12 -11.89
C SER A 264 -7.35 1.91 -12.30
N GLY A 265 -7.99 0.91 -12.92
CA GLY A 265 -7.32 -0.24 -13.53
C GLY A 265 -6.65 -1.20 -12.52
N GLY A 266 -7.02 -1.14 -11.24
CA GLY A 266 -6.40 -1.95 -10.19
C GLY A 266 -6.76 -3.43 -10.27
N THR A 267 -5.88 -4.30 -9.75
CA THR A 267 -6.09 -5.74 -9.64
C THR A 267 -5.86 -6.23 -8.21
N ILE A 268 -6.83 -6.96 -7.65
CA ILE A 268 -6.74 -7.64 -6.36
C ILE A 268 -6.92 -9.13 -6.64
N ARG A 269 -5.83 -9.93 -6.54
CA ARG A 269 -5.88 -11.34 -6.93
C ARG A 269 -5.10 -12.25 -5.99
N ASN A 270 -5.59 -13.48 -5.85
CA ASN A 270 -4.93 -14.54 -5.09
C ASN A 270 -4.60 -14.16 -3.63
N ASN A 271 -5.31 -13.19 -3.01
CA ASN A 271 -5.08 -12.85 -1.61
C ASN A 271 -5.94 -13.73 -0.70
N VAL A 272 -5.43 -14.00 0.50
CA VAL A 272 -6.16 -14.57 1.62
C VAL A 272 -6.39 -13.48 2.64
N ILE A 273 -7.66 -13.16 2.94
CA ILE A 273 -8.04 -12.07 3.84
C ILE A 273 -8.97 -12.63 4.90
N ALA A 274 -8.64 -12.44 6.19
CA ALA A 274 -9.42 -13.01 7.27
C ALA A 274 -9.61 -12.05 8.46
N ASN A 275 -10.69 -12.29 9.22
CA ASN A 275 -11.00 -11.63 10.50
C ASN A 275 -11.14 -10.10 10.42
N CYS A 276 -11.63 -9.57 9.31
CA CYS A 276 -11.97 -8.17 9.21
C CYS A 276 -13.37 -7.93 9.79
N SER A 277 -13.52 -6.92 10.63
CA SER A 277 -14.84 -6.59 11.22
C SER A 277 -15.80 -5.96 10.21
N ASP A 278 -15.31 -5.56 9.03
CA ASP A 278 -16.08 -5.09 7.89
C ASP A 278 -15.68 -5.89 6.63
N VAL A 279 -15.61 -5.26 5.47
CA VAL A 279 -15.27 -5.95 4.22
C VAL A 279 -13.80 -6.35 4.16
N GLY A 280 -13.53 -7.47 3.51
CA GLY A 280 -12.16 -7.87 3.18
C GLY A 280 -11.58 -7.01 2.06
N ILE A 281 -12.41 -6.60 1.10
CA ILE A 281 -12.02 -5.73 -0.03
C ILE A 281 -13.02 -4.58 -0.16
N TYR A 282 -12.50 -3.34 -0.20
CA TYR A 282 -13.27 -2.12 -0.31
C TYR A 282 -12.86 -1.32 -1.55
N LEU A 283 -13.80 -1.07 -2.44
CA LEU A 283 -13.59 -0.28 -3.65
C LEU A 283 -14.40 1.01 -3.52
N ASN A 284 -13.70 2.09 -3.21
CA ASN A 284 -14.25 3.42 -2.97
C ASN A 284 -13.85 4.34 -4.11
N LYS A 285 -14.75 4.60 -5.05
CA LYS A 285 -14.45 5.34 -6.28
C LYS A 285 -13.30 4.70 -7.09
N ALA A 286 -13.29 3.37 -7.18
CA ALA A 286 -12.28 2.59 -7.87
C ALA A 286 -12.80 2.10 -9.24
N ARG A 287 -12.27 2.66 -10.32
CA ARG A 287 -12.70 2.38 -11.68
C ARG A 287 -11.99 1.17 -12.28
N ALA A 288 -12.74 0.35 -13.03
CA ALA A 288 -12.21 -0.77 -13.81
C ALA A 288 -11.36 -1.75 -12.98
N THR A 289 -11.79 -2.03 -11.74
CA THR A 289 -11.07 -2.92 -10.83
C THR A 289 -11.36 -4.38 -11.11
N GLN A 290 -10.34 -5.23 -11.02
CA GLN A 290 -10.46 -6.67 -11.12
C GLN A 290 -10.23 -7.34 -9.76
N VAL A 291 -11.23 -8.09 -9.28
CA VAL A 291 -11.18 -8.86 -8.02
C VAL A 291 -11.23 -10.34 -8.36
N LEU A 292 -10.06 -10.99 -8.38
CA LEU A 292 -9.89 -12.30 -9.01
C LEU A 292 -9.29 -13.33 -8.03
N PHE A 293 -9.99 -14.46 -7.88
CA PHE A 293 -9.47 -15.62 -7.15
C PHE A 293 -8.96 -15.33 -5.74
N ASN A 294 -9.66 -14.48 -4.97
CA ASN A 294 -9.33 -14.23 -3.55
C ASN A 294 -10.14 -15.17 -2.65
N THR A 295 -9.62 -15.45 -1.45
CA THR A 295 -10.31 -16.17 -0.39
C THR A 295 -10.53 -15.24 0.79
N LEU A 296 -11.79 -14.91 1.11
CA LEU A 296 -12.17 -13.99 2.19
C LEU A 296 -12.92 -14.75 3.27
N ILE A 297 -12.37 -14.79 4.49
CA ILE A 297 -12.83 -15.61 5.61
C ILE A 297 -13.20 -14.71 6.79
N SER A 298 -14.42 -14.86 7.33
CA SER A 298 -14.86 -14.00 8.45
C SER A 298 -14.75 -12.50 8.11
N THR A 299 -15.34 -12.11 6.97
CA THR A 299 -15.45 -10.72 6.49
C THR A 299 -16.84 -10.52 5.90
N SER A 300 -17.26 -9.26 5.69
CA SER A 300 -18.52 -8.94 5.00
C SER A 300 -18.44 -9.12 3.47
N GLY A 301 -17.27 -9.49 2.91
CA GLY A 301 -17.06 -9.72 1.49
C GLY A 301 -16.40 -8.53 0.78
N VAL A 302 -16.96 -8.10 -0.36
CA VAL A 302 -16.43 -7.06 -1.24
C VAL A 302 -17.47 -5.99 -1.49
N ASP A 303 -17.13 -4.72 -1.31
CA ASP A 303 -17.96 -3.58 -1.67
C ASP A 303 -17.39 -2.82 -2.87
N PHE A 304 -18.24 -2.60 -3.88
CA PHE A 304 -18.06 -1.60 -4.93
C PHE A 304 -18.94 -0.41 -4.55
N ARG A 305 -18.34 0.68 -4.07
CA ARG A 305 -19.09 1.82 -3.52
C ARG A 305 -18.90 3.07 -4.37
N PHE A 306 -19.97 3.80 -4.60
CA PHE A 306 -20.11 4.97 -5.45
C PHE A 306 -20.10 4.69 -6.98
N PRO A 307 -20.69 5.57 -7.80
CA PRO A 307 -20.91 5.32 -9.23
C PRO A 307 -19.64 5.08 -10.05
N SER A 308 -18.51 5.67 -9.65
CA SER A 308 -17.20 5.45 -10.31
C SER A 308 -16.57 4.10 -9.96
N SER A 309 -17.04 3.42 -8.91
CA SER A 309 -16.57 2.06 -8.62
C SER A 309 -17.18 1.07 -9.59
N THR A 310 -16.34 0.61 -10.52
CA THR A 310 -16.72 -0.34 -11.57
C THR A 310 -15.68 -1.44 -11.66
N GLY A 311 -16.07 -2.59 -12.24
CA GLY A 311 -15.08 -3.67 -12.45
C GLY A 311 -15.69 -5.05 -12.62
N SER A 312 -14.92 -6.07 -12.26
CA SER A 312 -15.35 -7.46 -12.30
C SER A 312 -14.89 -8.23 -11.06
N ALA A 313 -15.68 -9.24 -10.67
CA ALA A 313 -15.34 -10.17 -9.60
C ALA A 313 -15.50 -11.61 -10.11
N HIS A 314 -14.43 -12.42 -10.07
CA HIS A 314 -14.45 -13.78 -10.61
C HIS A 314 -13.51 -14.71 -9.83
N GLY A 315 -13.95 -15.95 -9.63
CA GLY A 315 -13.15 -16.99 -9.01
C GLY A 315 -12.99 -16.87 -7.49
N ASN A 316 -13.68 -15.93 -6.83
CA ASN A 316 -13.49 -15.68 -5.40
C ASN A 316 -14.31 -16.65 -4.54
N VAL A 317 -13.81 -16.93 -3.32
CA VAL A 317 -14.51 -17.65 -2.24
C VAL A 317 -14.67 -16.70 -1.06
N LEU A 318 -15.90 -16.33 -0.71
CA LEU A 318 -16.22 -15.27 0.23
C LEU A 318 -17.13 -15.75 1.36
N ALA A 319 -16.78 -15.48 2.60
CA ALA A 319 -17.69 -15.61 3.73
C ALA A 319 -18.89 -14.67 3.62
N GLY A 320 -18.70 -13.48 3.04
CA GLY A 320 -19.74 -12.48 2.78
C GLY A 320 -20.19 -12.44 1.31
N ASN A 321 -20.63 -11.26 0.88
CA ASN A 321 -21.19 -11.02 -0.45
C ASN A 321 -20.34 -10.10 -1.31
N LEU A 322 -20.69 -10.06 -2.62
CA LEU A 322 -20.34 -8.98 -3.53
C LEU A 322 -21.47 -7.95 -3.51
N ARG A 323 -21.16 -6.70 -3.24
CA ARG A 323 -22.18 -5.64 -3.12
C ARG A 323 -21.83 -4.42 -3.96
N GLY A 324 -22.79 -3.96 -4.78
CA GLY A 324 -22.77 -2.61 -5.35
C GLY A 324 -23.50 -1.68 -4.36
N ARG A 325 -22.82 -0.68 -3.84
CA ARG A 325 -23.38 0.29 -2.91
C ARG A 325 -23.33 1.69 -3.51
N GLU A 326 -24.36 2.50 -3.23
CA GLU A 326 -24.39 3.91 -3.62
C GLU A 326 -24.04 4.13 -5.11
N GLY A 327 -24.54 3.24 -5.98
CA GLY A 327 -24.33 3.32 -7.43
C GLY A 327 -23.11 2.57 -7.98
N GLY A 328 -22.30 1.91 -7.15
CA GLY A 328 -21.22 1.05 -7.61
C GLY A 328 -21.72 -0.18 -8.38
N THR A 329 -21.01 -0.55 -9.45
CA THR A 329 -21.42 -1.63 -10.37
C THR A 329 -20.26 -2.57 -10.67
N PHE A 330 -20.58 -3.84 -10.98
CA PHE A 330 -19.57 -4.83 -11.36
C PHE A 330 -20.17 -5.97 -12.17
N ASP A 331 -19.33 -6.62 -12.96
CA ASP A 331 -19.62 -7.91 -13.56
C ASP A 331 -19.30 -9.04 -12.59
N ALA A 332 -20.30 -9.81 -12.19
CA ALA A 332 -20.10 -11.00 -11.37
C ALA A 332 -19.94 -12.23 -12.28
N GLY A 333 -18.70 -12.73 -12.37
CA GLY A 333 -18.47 -14.07 -12.91
C GLY A 333 -18.78 -15.15 -11.87
N THR A 334 -18.22 -16.35 -12.03
CA THR A 334 -18.38 -17.44 -11.07
C THR A 334 -17.64 -17.09 -9.77
N ASN A 335 -18.36 -17.04 -8.65
CA ASN A 335 -17.83 -16.86 -7.30
C ASN A 335 -18.62 -17.76 -6.33
N LEU A 336 -18.01 -18.15 -5.22
CA LEU A 336 -18.69 -18.84 -4.14
C LEU A 336 -18.89 -17.86 -2.97
N LEU A 337 -20.15 -17.50 -2.70
CA LEU A 337 -20.53 -16.44 -1.76
C LEU A 337 -21.21 -17.02 -0.52
N ASN A 338 -21.23 -16.24 0.57
CA ASN A 338 -21.88 -16.60 1.84
C ASN A 338 -21.39 -17.94 2.41
N VAL A 339 -20.10 -18.24 2.23
CA VAL A 339 -19.49 -19.46 2.74
C VAL A 339 -19.49 -19.44 4.25
N SER A 340 -20.01 -20.47 4.88
CA SER A 340 -20.08 -20.55 6.32
C SER A 340 -18.70 -20.78 6.96
N SER A 341 -18.53 -20.33 8.21
CA SER A 341 -17.32 -20.64 8.98
C SER A 341 -17.11 -22.16 9.15
N ALA A 342 -18.19 -22.92 9.20
CA ALA A 342 -18.15 -24.39 9.28
C ALA A 342 -17.57 -24.98 7.99
N SER A 343 -17.92 -24.46 6.82
CA SER A 343 -17.36 -24.88 5.53
C SER A 343 -15.86 -24.60 5.47
N PHE A 344 -15.41 -23.38 5.81
CA PHE A 344 -13.99 -23.06 5.86
C PHE A 344 -13.22 -23.96 6.84
N SER A 345 -13.75 -24.19 8.05
CA SER A 345 -13.12 -25.08 9.05
C SER A 345 -13.18 -26.55 8.62
N GLY A 346 -14.13 -26.93 7.76
CA GLY A 346 -14.22 -28.26 7.16
C GLY A 346 -13.16 -28.47 6.08
N TRP A 347 -12.83 -27.43 5.31
CA TRP A 347 -11.84 -27.50 4.24
C TRP A 347 -10.39 -27.36 4.73
N TYR A 348 -10.15 -26.45 5.72
CA TYR A 348 -8.81 -26.01 6.11
C TYR A 348 -8.52 -26.19 7.61
N GLN A 349 -7.25 -26.25 7.95
CA GLN A 349 -6.81 -26.50 9.31
C GLN A 349 -7.12 -25.36 10.29
N GLU A 350 -6.61 -24.16 10.01
CA GLU A 350 -6.82 -22.96 10.84
C GLU A 350 -7.10 -21.73 9.95
N PRO A 351 -8.25 -21.72 9.24
CA PRO A 351 -8.51 -20.70 8.23
C PRO A 351 -8.54 -19.28 8.77
N LEU A 352 -8.93 -19.07 10.03
CA LEU A 352 -8.92 -17.75 10.68
C LEU A 352 -7.50 -17.24 11.01
N LYS A 353 -6.51 -18.12 11.00
CA LYS A 353 -5.08 -17.78 11.14
C LYS A 353 -4.33 -17.78 9.81
N GLY A 354 -5.04 -17.95 8.69
CA GLY A 354 -4.45 -18.02 7.37
C GLY A 354 -3.81 -19.38 7.03
N ASN A 355 -3.94 -20.41 7.90
CA ASN A 355 -3.48 -21.76 7.60
C ASN A 355 -4.53 -22.50 6.77
N LEU A 356 -4.36 -22.44 5.45
CA LEU A 356 -5.24 -23.08 4.47
C LEU A 356 -4.74 -24.47 4.02
N THR A 357 -3.95 -25.16 4.87
CA THR A 357 -3.61 -26.58 4.67
C THR A 357 -4.92 -27.39 4.60
N ILE A 358 -5.05 -28.22 3.58
CA ILE A 358 -6.26 -29.01 3.34
C ILE A 358 -6.47 -29.99 4.51
N ARG A 359 -7.69 -29.96 5.04
CA ARG A 359 -8.13 -30.85 6.13
C ARG A 359 -9.21 -31.83 5.70
N GLY A 360 -10.08 -31.39 4.81
CA GLY A 360 -11.25 -32.14 4.39
C GLY A 360 -11.49 -32.07 2.87
N ASP A 361 -12.70 -32.36 2.45
CA ASP A 361 -13.05 -32.41 1.03
C ASP A 361 -13.19 -31.01 0.44
N VAL A 362 -12.22 -30.63 -0.40
CA VAL A 362 -12.21 -29.39 -1.20
C VAL A 362 -12.65 -29.58 -2.65
N SER A 363 -13.10 -30.78 -3.01
CA SER A 363 -13.54 -31.10 -4.40
C SER A 363 -14.58 -30.13 -4.97
N PRO A 364 -15.50 -29.52 -4.19
CA PRO A 364 -16.44 -28.53 -4.71
C PRO A 364 -15.78 -27.24 -5.25
N LEU A 365 -14.54 -26.97 -4.90
CA LEU A 365 -13.78 -25.79 -5.33
C LEU A 365 -12.96 -26.05 -6.59
N ILE A 366 -12.54 -27.31 -6.81
CA ILE A 366 -11.60 -27.69 -7.86
C ILE A 366 -12.27 -27.61 -9.24
N GLY A 367 -11.62 -26.88 -10.17
CA GLY A 367 -12.11 -26.76 -11.54
C GLY A 367 -13.46 -26.03 -11.68
N ALA A 368 -13.85 -25.26 -10.68
CA ALA A 368 -15.18 -24.65 -10.62
C ALA A 368 -15.26 -23.23 -11.22
N ALA A 369 -14.12 -22.65 -11.63
CA ALA A 369 -14.09 -21.31 -12.25
C ALA A 369 -13.32 -21.33 -13.58
N ALA A 370 -13.80 -20.58 -14.56
CA ALA A 370 -13.08 -20.40 -15.82
C ALA A 370 -11.73 -19.69 -15.58
N ALA A 371 -10.68 -20.15 -16.27
CA ALA A 371 -9.37 -19.51 -16.24
C ALA A 371 -9.43 -18.03 -16.65
N ARG A 372 -8.52 -17.22 -16.11
CA ARG A 372 -8.34 -15.82 -16.47
C ARG A 372 -6.88 -15.57 -16.81
N ALA A 373 -6.60 -14.93 -17.94
CA ALA A 373 -5.25 -14.66 -18.41
C ALA A 373 -4.40 -13.84 -17.42
N GLN A 374 -5.07 -13.03 -16.59
CA GLN A 374 -4.40 -12.21 -15.56
C GLN A 374 -4.02 -13.01 -14.30
N VAL A 375 -4.44 -14.28 -14.18
CA VAL A 375 -4.21 -15.11 -13.00
C VAL A 375 -3.45 -16.37 -13.41
N VAL A 376 -2.14 -16.24 -13.52
CA VAL A 376 -1.24 -17.30 -14.00
C VAL A 376 -0.73 -18.21 -12.89
N ASP A 377 -0.86 -17.76 -11.64
CA ASP A 377 -0.38 -18.45 -10.44
C ASP A 377 -1.46 -18.52 -9.36
N ASP A 378 -1.16 -19.17 -8.25
CA ASP A 378 -1.98 -19.19 -7.05
C ASP A 378 -1.35 -18.39 -5.90
N PHE A 379 -1.98 -18.39 -4.73
CA PHE A 379 -1.49 -17.73 -3.51
C PHE A 379 -0.06 -18.12 -3.13
N CYS A 380 0.38 -19.33 -3.45
CA CYS A 380 1.72 -19.82 -3.17
C CYS A 380 2.72 -19.56 -4.30
N GLY A 381 2.34 -18.78 -5.30
CA GLY A 381 3.17 -18.53 -6.48
C GLY A 381 3.34 -19.73 -7.41
N ARG A 382 2.55 -20.79 -7.22
CA ARG A 382 2.57 -21.98 -8.07
C ARG A 382 1.77 -21.71 -9.35
N ALA A 383 2.34 -22.06 -10.51
CA ALA A 383 1.64 -21.86 -11.77
C ALA A 383 0.32 -22.65 -11.81
N ARG A 384 -0.79 -21.97 -12.11
CA ARG A 384 -2.08 -22.63 -12.33
C ARG A 384 -2.04 -23.45 -13.62
N PRO A 385 -2.94 -24.44 -13.78
CA PRO A 385 -2.98 -25.27 -15.00
C PRO A 385 -3.04 -24.41 -16.27
N ALA A 386 -2.23 -24.75 -17.28
CA ALA A 386 -2.18 -23.99 -18.52
C ALA A 386 -3.48 -24.07 -19.35
N SER A 387 -4.33 -25.04 -19.07
CA SER A 387 -5.63 -25.26 -19.73
C SER A 387 -6.65 -25.81 -18.75
N GLY A 388 -7.93 -25.56 -19.03
CA GLY A 388 -9.04 -26.00 -18.21
C GLY A 388 -9.57 -24.95 -17.26
N ALA A 389 -10.32 -25.38 -16.28
CA ALA A 389 -10.88 -24.53 -15.23
C ALA A 389 -9.98 -24.52 -13.99
N TYR A 390 -9.99 -23.40 -13.26
CA TYR A 390 -9.20 -23.20 -12.04
C TYR A 390 -10.02 -23.56 -10.79
N THR A 391 -9.30 -23.84 -9.71
CA THR A 391 -9.91 -23.91 -8.38
C THR A 391 -10.44 -22.53 -7.97
N LEU A 392 -11.63 -22.46 -7.37
CA LEU A 392 -12.15 -21.24 -6.75
C LEU A 392 -11.29 -20.83 -5.55
N GLY A 393 -11.10 -19.52 -5.38
CA GLY A 393 -10.30 -18.97 -4.30
C GLY A 393 -8.82 -18.81 -4.63
N ALA A 394 -8.06 -18.42 -3.62
CA ALA A 394 -6.67 -18.04 -3.76
C ALA A 394 -5.71 -19.22 -4.07
N LEU A 395 -6.07 -20.43 -3.66
CA LEU A 395 -5.23 -21.63 -3.81
C LEU A 395 -5.70 -22.51 -4.97
N GLU A 396 -4.73 -23.10 -5.68
CA GLU A 396 -5.01 -24.13 -6.68
C GLU A 396 -4.88 -25.52 -6.04
N HIS A 397 -5.99 -26.06 -5.55
CA HIS A 397 -6.03 -27.32 -4.81
C HIS A 397 -5.66 -28.54 -5.65
N SER A 398 -5.75 -28.48 -6.97
CA SER A 398 -5.26 -29.55 -7.85
C SER A 398 -3.75 -29.77 -7.76
N LEU A 399 -3.00 -28.79 -7.21
CA LEU A 399 -1.56 -28.86 -6.95
C LEU A 399 -1.22 -29.33 -5.52
N GLY A 400 -2.21 -29.70 -4.69
CA GLY A 400 -2.03 -30.06 -3.30
C GLY A 400 -1.80 -28.87 -2.39
N ASP A 401 -1.28 -29.11 -1.17
CA ASP A 401 -0.99 -28.08 -0.17
C ASP A 401 0.18 -27.19 -0.57
N CYS A 402 0.14 -25.94 -0.09
CA CYS A 402 1.29 -25.07 -0.12
C CYS A 402 2.31 -25.47 0.95
N SER A 403 3.41 -26.09 0.56
CA SER A 403 4.55 -26.27 1.45
C SER A 403 5.44 -25.05 1.38
N GLY A 404 5.57 -24.28 2.46
CA GLY A 404 6.58 -23.21 2.58
C GLY A 404 6.08 -21.78 2.45
N TRP A 405 4.78 -21.50 2.45
CA TRP A 405 4.31 -20.16 2.71
C TRP A 405 4.71 -19.75 4.15
N PRO A 406 5.32 -18.57 4.33
CA PRO A 406 5.81 -18.17 5.63
C PRO A 406 4.65 -17.97 6.60
N SER A 407 4.46 -18.93 7.50
CA SER A 407 3.59 -18.79 8.67
C SER A 407 4.09 -17.71 9.65
N ASP A 408 5.28 -17.17 9.40
CA ASP A 408 6.04 -16.25 10.24
C ASP A 408 6.91 -15.22 9.46
N GLY A 409 6.42 -14.77 8.30
CA GLY A 409 7.06 -13.66 7.59
C GLY A 409 8.46 -13.96 7.06
N GLY A 410 8.77 -15.18 6.69
CA GLY A 410 9.99 -15.44 5.96
C GLY A 410 10.79 -16.67 6.29
N SER A 411 10.55 -17.69 5.56
CA SER A 411 11.56 -18.66 5.19
C SER A 411 11.25 -19.12 3.76
N ALA A 412 11.48 -18.24 2.79
CA ALA A 412 11.65 -18.69 1.42
C ALA A 412 13.13 -19.10 1.29
N SER A 413 13.34 -20.33 0.86
CA SER A 413 14.65 -20.86 0.45
C SER A 413 15.40 -19.86 -0.45
N PRO A 414 16.72 -19.71 -0.34
CA PRO A 414 17.46 -18.81 -1.20
C PRO A 414 17.42 -19.30 -2.65
N ASP A 415 17.12 -18.37 -3.54
CA ASP A 415 17.43 -18.39 -4.97
C ASP A 415 17.22 -19.68 -5.75
N ALA A 416 15.99 -19.88 -6.25
CA ALA A 416 15.86 -20.38 -7.60
C ALA A 416 15.96 -19.16 -8.53
N GLY A 417 17.15 -18.93 -9.09
CA GLY A 417 17.43 -17.83 -9.98
C GLY A 417 16.43 -17.78 -11.12
N ILE A 418 15.63 -16.71 -11.16
CA ILE A 418 14.88 -16.33 -12.35
C ILE A 418 15.91 -15.71 -13.30
N SER A 419 16.31 -16.46 -14.29
CA SER A 419 17.02 -15.92 -15.43
C SER A 419 16.07 -14.98 -16.17
N ASP A 420 16.39 -13.71 -16.17
CA ASP A 420 15.74 -12.71 -17.02
C ASP A 420 16.00 -13.04 -18.49
N GLY A 421 15.05 -13.74 -19.08
CA GLY A 421 14.96 -13.88 -20.53
C GLY A 421 14.29 -12.66 -21.12
N GLY A 422 15.00 -11.57 -21.24
CA GLY A 422 14.59 -10.43 -22.06
C GLY A 422 14.59 -10.82 -23.53
N THR A 423 13.43 -10.82 -24.17
CA THR A 423 13.32 -10.73 -25.62
C THR A 423 12.47 -9.51 -25.94
N ASP A 424 13.16 -8.45 -26.32
CA ASP A 424 12.57 -7.30 -27.02
C ASP A 424 12.01 -7.76 -28.35
N GLY A 425 10.74 -7.58 -28.54
CA GLY A 425 10.04 -7.78 -29.81
C GLY A 425 9.04 -6.67 -30.01
N GLY A 426 9.51 -5.51 -30.47
CA GLY A 426 8.65 -4.45 -30.96
C GLY A 426 7.99 -4.85 -32.27
N THR A 427 6.69 -4.64 -32.37
CA THR A 427 6.00 -4.43 -33.66
C THR A 427 4.88 -3.42 -33.48
N ASP A 428 4.99 -2.35 -34.24
CA ASP A 428 3.97 -1.33 -34.52
C ASP A 428 2.69 -1.96 -35.08
N GLY A 429 1.54 -1.42 -34.72
CA GLY A 429 0.27 -1.84 -35.30
C GLY A 429 -0.93 -1.00 -34.92
N GLY A 430 -1.17 0.10 -35.64
CA GLY A 430 -2.49 0.42 -36.17
C GLY A 430 -3.54 1.02 -35.23
N ILE A 431 -3.67 2.30 -35.35
CA ILE A 431 -4.82 3.15 -34.94
C ILE A 431 -6.11 2.69 -35.66
N LEU A 432 -7.18 2.46 -34.92
CA LEU A 432 -8.55 2.54 -35.43
C LEU A 432 -9.39 3.42 -34.49
N SER A 433 -9.89 4.53 -35.04
CA SER A 433 -10.84 5.44 -34.40
C SER A 433 -12.24 4.82 -34.35
N PRO A 434 -13.07 5.13 -33.33
CA PRO A 434 -14.48 4.78 -33.35
C PRO A 434 -15.31 5.88 -34.00
N VAL A 435 -16.35 5.43 -34.68
CA VAL A 435 -17.36 6.21 -35.43
C VAL A 435 -18.45 6.71 -34.46
N ASP A 436 -18.87 7.95 -34.66
CA ASP A 436 -20.04 8.60 -34.04
C ASP A 436 -21.37 7.94 -34.35
N ALA A 437 -22.25 7.92 -33.35
CA ALA A 437 -23.71 8.02 -33.49
C ALA A 437 -24.30 8.35 -32.11
N GLY A 438 -24.84 9.50 -31.81
CA GLY A 438 -26.03 10.10 -32.36
C GLY A 438 -27.15 10.13 -31.29
N VAL A 439 -27.26 11.23 -30.59
CA VAL A 439 -28.45 11.99 -30.10
C VAL A 439 -29.76 11.24 -29.71
N GLY A 440 -30.23 11.51 -28.49
CA GLY A 440 -31.62 11.35 -28.05
C GLY A 440 -31.86 12.06 -26.72
N ASN A 441 -32.39 13.27 -26.79
CA ASN A 441 -32.99 14.06 -25.72
C ASN A 441 -34.26 13.37 -25.22
N ASP A 442 -34.54 13.39 -23.92
CA ASP A 442 -35.81 13.92 -23.40
C ASP A 442 -35.79 14.02 -21.86
N GLY A 443 -36.40 15.09 -21.42
CA GLY A 443 -36.42 15.63 -20.10
C GLY A 443 -37.49 15.03 -19.15
N GLY A 444 -37.38 15.38 -17.90
CA GLY A 444 -38.38 15.11 -16.87
C GLY A 444 -37.93 15.53 -15.49
N SER A 445 -38.43 16.64 -15.07
CA SER A 445 -38.29 17.29 -13.75
C SER A 445 -38.88 16.46 -12.59
N GLY A 446 -38.28 16.60 -11.39
CA GLY A 446 -38.92 16.18 -10.15
C GLY A 446 -37.96 16.30 -8.96
N ALA A 447 -38.16 17.37 -8.19
CA ALA A 447 -37.45 17.66 -6.95
C ALA A 447 -37.84 16.71 -5.82
N GLU A 448 -36.89 16.39 -4.95
CA GLU A 448 -36.93 16.59 -3.49
C GLU A 448 -35.70 15.95 -2.85
N SER A 449 -34.97 16.77 -2.09
CA SER A 449 -33.83 16.34 -1.29
C SER A 449 -34.30 15.77 0.05
N PRO A 450 -33.58 14.78 0.57
CA PRO A 450 -33.39 14.65 2.02
C PRO A 450 -31.97 15.06 2.40
N SER A 451 -31.89 15.78 3.48
CA SER A 451 -30.70 16.25 4.17
C SER A 451 -29.70 15.12 4.46
N ASP A 452 -28.55 15.17 3.83
CA ASP A 452 -27.41 14.33 4.15
C ASP A 452 -26.60 14.95 5.29
N GLU A 453 -26.54 14.24 6.40
CA GLU A 453 -25.48 14.46 7.38
C GLU A 453 -24.16 14.12 6.69
N GLU A 454 -23.36 15.14 6.43
CA GLU A 454 -21.98 15.00 5.94
C GLU A 454 -21.14 14.31 7.01
N ASP A 455 -20.88 13.03 6.80
CA ASP A 455 -19.83 12.31 7.54
C ASP A 455 -18.47 12.78 7.01
N ALA A 456 -18.05 13.95 7.50
CA ALA A 456 -16.80 14.61 7.16
C ALA A 456 -15.61 13.91 7.84
N GLY A 457 -15.40 12.64 7.54
CA GLY A 457 -14.18 11.90 7.83
C GLY A 457 -13.05 12.22 6.83
N GLY A 458 -12.82 13.50 6.57
CA GLY A 458 -11.70 13.95 5.78
C GLY A 458 -10.39 13.73 6.53
N CYS A 459 -9.62 12.72 6.15
CA CYS A 459 -8.21 12.59 6.53
C CYS A 459 -7.43 13.74 5.90
N GLY A 460 -7.45 14.91 6.54
CA GLY A 460 -6.57 16.02 6.20
C GLY A 460 -5.12 15.60 6.51
N CYS A 461 -4.32 15.32 5.51
CA CYS A 461 -2.88 15.37 5.67
C CYS A 461 -2.51 16.81 6.03
N SER A 462 -2.29 17.09 7.33
CA SER A 462 -1.64 18.32 7.72
C SER A 462 -0.19 18.27 7.22
N THR A 463 0.07 18.88 6.08
CA THR A 463 1.44 19.33 5.79
C THR A 463 1.77 20.34 6.87
N SER A 464 2.63 19.98 7.81
CA SER A 464 3.25 20.93 8.73
C SER A 464 4.13 21.87 7.89
N ARG A 465 3.53 22.93 7.34
CA ARG A 465 4.30 24.12 7.02
C ARG A 465 4.80 24.67 8.35
N GLY A 466 6.10 24.57 8.54
CA GLY A 466 6.77 25.29 9.61
C GLY A 466 6.36 26.76 9.56
N MET A 467 5.47 27.17 10.44
CA MET A 467 5.26 28.60 10.70
C MET A 467 6.55 29.09 11.34
N ASN A 468 7.27 29.92 10.60
CA ASN A 468 8.37 30.68 11.16
C ASN A 468 7.86 31.39 12.43
N ALA A 469 8.51 31.14 13.55
CA ALA A 469 8.21 31.69 14.88
C ALA A 469 8.26 33.22 14.96
N SER A 470 8.49 33.93 13.88
CA SER A 470 8.60 35.39 13.83
C SER A 470 7.27 36.15 13.77
N PHE A 471 6.14 35.49 13.52
CA PHE A 471 4.84 36.19 13.47
C PHE A 471 4.01 36.11 14.76
N LEU A 472 4.40 35.27 15.73
CA LEU A 472 3.66 35.16 17.00
C LEU A 472 4.06 36.19 18.06
N LEU A 473 5.20 36.87 17.90
CA LEU A 473 5.66 37.92 18.83
C LEU A 473 5.06 39.31 18.60
N MET A 474 4.45 39.58 17.41
CA MET A 474 3.78 40.86 17.16
C MET A 474 2.32 40.91 17.63
N ALA A 475 1.66 39.76 17.81
CA ALA A 475 0.28 39.75 18.30
C ALA A 475 0.16 39.84 19.84
N LEU A 476 1.19 39.45 20.58
CA LEU A 476 1.22 39.56 22.05
C LEU A 476 1.64 40.95 22.53
N GLY A 477 2.34 41.75 21.73
CA GLY A 477 2.79 43.10 22.06
C GLY A 477 1.65 44.14 22.06
N LEU A 478 0.55 43.91 21.35
CA LEU A 478 -0.57 44.85 21.25
C LEU A 478 -1.62 44.69 22.35
N LEU A 479 -1.68 43.57 23.04
CA LEU A 479 -2.63 43.29 24.13
C LEU A 479 -2.14 43.79 25.50
N VAL A 480 -0.84 44.01 25.70
CA VAL A 480 -0.29 44.53 26.96
C VAL A 480 -0.32 46.06 26.98
N ALA A 481 -0.37 46.76 25.85
CA ALA A 481 -0.43 48.25 25.79
C ALA A 481 -1.83 48.83 26.00
N LEU A 482 -2.90 48.02 26.04
CA LEU A 482 -4.28 48.48 26.26
C LEU A 482 -4.80 48.21 27.67
N SER A 483 -4.05 47.50 28.54
CA SER A 483 -4.44 47.26 29.94
C SER A 483 -3.84 48.21 30.98
N SER A 484 -2.93 49.12 30.58
CA SER A 484 -2.26 50.08 31.53
C SER A 484 -2.82 51.49 31.53
N ARG A 485 -4.00 51.77 30.92
CA ARG A 485 -4.67 53.05 31.00
C ARG A 485 -6.10 52.95 31.53
N ARG A 486 -6.29 52.38 32.72
CA ARG A 486 -7.47 52.61 33.56
C ARG A 486 -7.18 52.34 35.03
N SER A 487 -6.51 53.30 35.68
CA SER A 487 -6.64 53.50 37.11
C SER A 487 -5.96 54.82 37.53
N SER A 488 -6.66 55.91 37.43
CA SER A 488 -6.47 57.08 38.26
C SER A 488 -7.66 58.04 38.07
N LEU A 489 -8.68 57.89 38.85
CA LEU A 489 -9.57 58.96 39.33
C LEU A 489 -10.23 58.41 40.56
N GLY A 490 -9.72 58.74 41.72
CA GLY A 490 -10.30 58.57 43.04
C GLY A 490 -11.19 59.76 43.42
N PRO A 491 -11.91 59.69 44.54
CA PRO A 491 -13.16 60.35 44.74
C PRO A 491 -13.05 61.75 45.32
N LYS A 492 -14.02 62.55 44.97
CA LYS A 492 -14.74 63.47 45.92
C LYS A 492 -16.22 63.48 45.62
#